data_1b5bc9b04e8f577fabe28555d820c035
#
_entry.id   1b5bc9b04e8f577fabe28555d820c035
#
_cell.length_a   1.000
_cell.length_b   1.000
_cell.length_c   1.000
_cell.angle_alpha   90.00
_cell.angle_beta   90.00
_cell.angle_gamma   90.00
#
_symmetry.space_group_name_H-M   'P 1'
#
loop_
_entity.id
_entity.type
_entity.pdbx_description
1 polymer ?
#
loop_
_entity_poly.entity_id
_entity_poly.type
_entity_poly.pdbx_seq_one_letter_code
_entity_poly.pdbx_strand_id
1 'polypeptide(L)'
;MRCEVAKLRFSLLAALLLLLLLAACGGEAGEVKANLGQEFSLSMGQTVSIQGEELKLRFLEVIGDSRCPKDVTCVWQGQASCLVEITYSELLHKVTLIQPGLSEEPSQIDFNDYLIKFNLTPYPEAGKEIKKNDYRLRLVVTRPLLTSSSPPWADGGVPQM
;
A
#
# COMPACT_ATOMS: atom_id res chain seq x y z
N MET A 1 42.21 42.94 -19.15
CA MET A 1 41.57 41.75 -19.75
C MET A 1 41.56 40.47 -18.89
N ARG A 2 42.49 40.27 -17.92
CA ARG A 2 42.49 39.04 -17.08
C ARG A 2 41.45 39.00 -15.95
N CYS A 3 40.96 40.15 -15.49
CA CYS A 3 40.00 40.23 -14.35
C CYS A 3 38.55 39.92 -14.73
N GLU A 4 38.15 40.17 -15.96
CA GLU A 4 36.82 39.92 -16.46
C GLU A 4 36.54 38.44 -16.68
N VAL A 5 37.52 37.71 -17.18
CA VAL A 5 37.41 36.25 -17.43
C VAL A 5 37.30 35.48 -16.11
N ALA A 6 37.91 35.94 -15.04
CA ALA A 6 37.83 35.32 -13.71
C ALA A 6 36.40 35.48 -13.11
N LYS A 7 35.79 36.65 -13.26
CA LYS A 7 34.43 36.91 -12.79
C LYS A 7 33.39 36.06 -13.55
N LEU A 8 33.57 35.94 -14.89
CA LEU A 8 32.66 35.13 -15.72
C LEU A 8 32.75 33.63 -15.35
N ARG A 9 33.95 33.09 -15.09
CA ARG A 9 34.14 31.70 -14.66
C ARG A 9 33.54 31.43 -13.29
N PHE A 10 33.68 32.37 -12.35
CA PHE A 10 33.09 32.24 -11.01
C PHE A 10 31.56 32.27 -11.05
N SER A 11 30.99 33.15 -11.91
CA SER A 11 29.54 33.22 -12.11
C SER A 11 28.97 31.93 -12.73
N LEU A 12 29.67 31.35 -13.72
CA LEU A 12 29.28 30.10 -14.36
C LEU A 12 29.36 28.91 -13.38
N LEU A 13 30.40 28.86 -12.54
CA LEU A 13 30.49 27.81 -11.49
C LEU A 13 29.43 27.94 -10.44
N ALA A 14 29.08 29.15 -10.01
CA ALA A 14 28.00 29.40 -9.05
C ALA A 14 26.62 29.02 -9.62
N ALA A 15 26.38 29.34 -10.92
CA ALA A 15 25.15 28.96 -11.60
C ALA A 15 25.01 27.42 -11.77
N LEU A 16 26.14 26.74 -12.09
CA LEU A 16 26.16 25.28 -12.20
C LEU A 16 25.93 24.61 -10.84
N LEU A 17 26.52 25.15 -9.76
CA LEU A 17 26.32 24.66 -8.41
C LEU A 17 24.87 24.84 -7.95
N LEU A 18 24.25 25.98 -8.28
CA LEU A 18 22.84 26.25 -7.98
C LEU A 18 21.92 25.30 -8.77
N LEU A 19 22.25 24.99 -10.02
CA LEU A 19 21.49 24.05 -10.85
C LEU A 19 21.57 22.61 -10.30
N LEU A 20 22.74 22.20 -9.79
CA LEU A 20 22.94 20.91 -9.13
C LEU A 20 22.16 20.79 -7.81
N LEU A 21 22.04 21.88 -7.03
CA LEU A 21 21.26 21.91 -5.80
C LEU A 21 19.75 21.80 -6.07
N LEU A 22 19.25 22.32 -7.18
CA LEU A 22 17.83 22.23 -7.57
C LEU A 22 17.45 20.82 -8.06
N ALA A 23 18.40 20.04 -8.59
CA ALA A 23 18.15 18.67 -9.03
C ALA A 23 18.02 17.66 -7.88
N ALA A 24 18.37 18.02 -6.65
CA ALA A 24 18.35 17.13 -5.48
C ALA A 24 16.98 17.06 -4.77
N CYS A 25 15.98 17.83 -5.22
CA CYS A 25 14.63 17.86 -4.60
C CYS A 25 13.60 16.98 -5.29
N GLY A 26 14.01 15.98 -6.08
CA GLY A 26 13.13 14.91 -6.54
C GLY A 26 12.93 13.89 -5.42
N GLY A 27 12.05 14.18 -4.45
CA GLY A 27 11.63 13.21 -3.45
C GLY A 27 10.81 12.10 -4.12
N GLU A 28 11.45 11.04 -4.55
CA GLU A 28 10.77 9.78 -4.81
C GLU A 28 10.12 9.36 -3.48
N ALA A 29 8.80 9.11 -3.51
CA ALA A 29 8.10 8.56 -2.37
C ALA A 29 8.82 7.26 -1.97
N GLY A 30 9.56 7.29 -0.86
CA GLY A 30 10.50 6.24 -0.49
C GLY A 30 9.82 4.88 -0.48
N GLU A 31 10.44 3.90 -1.13
CA GLU A 31 10.02 2.51 -1.06
C GLU A 31 10.16 2.01 0.39
N VAL A 32 9.05 1.62 0.99
CA VAL A 32 9.02 1.00 2.31
C VAL A 32 9.37 -0.48 2.15
N LYS A 33 10.09 -1.05 3.11
CA LYS A 33 10.34 -2.49 3.18
C LYS A 33 9.60 -3.07 4.38
N ALA A 34 8.88 -4.17 4.17
CA ALA A 34 8.16 -4.87 5.22
C ALA A 34 8.39 -6.38 5.10
N ASN A 35 8.21 -7.11 6.20
CA ASN A 35 8.28 -8.57 6.22
C ASN A 35 6.88 -9.19 6.14
N LEU A 36 6.79 -10.46 5.75
CA LEU A 36 5.55 -11.23 5.87
C LEU A 36 5.09 -11.26 7.33
N GLY A 37 3.77 -11.10 7.54
CA GLY A 37 3.15 -11.07 8.86
C GLY A 37 3.34 -9.76 9.63
N GLN A 38 4.14 -8.83 9.13
CA GLN A 38 4.33 -7.52 9.73
C GLN A 38 3.23 -6.55 9.27
N GLU A 39 2.66 -5.78 10.22
CA GLU A 39 1.78 -4.67 9.88
C GLU A 39 2.60 -3.47 9.43
N PHE A 40 2.16 -2.84 8.35
CA PHE A 40 2.73 -1.59 7.84
C PHE A 40 1.62 -0.67 7.32
N SER A 41 1.94 0.60 7.12
CA SER A 41 1.00 1.62 6.67
C SER A 41 1.55 2.37 5.46
N LEU A 42 0.72 2.55 4.44
CA LEU A 42 1.05 3.28 3.22
C LEU A 42 0.25 4.57 3.12
N SER A 43 0.94 5.63 2.77
CA SER A 43 0.34 6.87 2.24
C SER A 43 0.01 6.69 0.76
N MET A 44 -0.91 7.51 0.23
CA MET A 44 -1.16 7.51 -1.21
C MET A 44 0.12 7.78 -2.00
N GLY A 45 0.30 7.03 -3.08
CA GLY A 45 1.49 7.06 -3.93
C GLY A 45 2.68 6.27 -3.40
N GLN A 46 2.65 5.82 -2.14
CA GLN A 46 3.75 5.09 -1.52
C GLN A 46 3.74 3.61 -1.93
N THR A 47 4.94 3.06 -2.11
CA THR A 47 5.16 1.65 -2.45
C THR A 47 5.85 0.93 -1.30
N VAL A 48 5.48 -0.33 -1.08
CA VAL A 48 6.15 -1.26 -0.18
C VAL A 48 6.65 -2.46 -0.96
N SER A 49 7.85 -2.94 -0.64
CA SER A 49 8.38 -4.24 -1.07
C SER A 49 8.33 -5.22 0.09
N ILE A 50 7.80 -6.41 -0.13
CA ILE A 50 7.83 -7.48 0.87
C ILE A 50 9.18 -8.19 0.78
N GLN A 51 9.93 -8.19 1.87
CA GLN A 51 11.28 -8.75 1.89
C GLN A 51 11.25 -10.27 1.69
N GLY A 52 12.11 -10.74 0.80
CA GLY A 52 12.18 -12.16 0.44
C GLY A 52 11.11 -12.64 -0.52
N GLU A 53 10.24 -11.73 -1.00
CA GLU A 53 9.16 -12.03 -1.93
C GLU A 53 9.24 -11.14 -3.18
N GLU A 54 8.78 -11.66 -4.31
CA GLU A 54 8.63 -10.87 -5.54
C GLU A 54 7.30 -10.10 -5.54
N LEU A 55 6.97 -9.49 -4.40
CA LEU A 55 5.69 -8.81 -4.17
C LEU A 55 5.92 -7.37 -3.74
N LYS A 56 5.32 -6.44 -4.49
CA LYS A 56 5.25 -5.02 -4.16
C LYS A 56 3.81 -4.56 -4.17
N LEU A 57 3.45 -3.68 -3.25
CA LEU A 57 2.13 -3.06 -3.19
C LEU A 57 2.29 -1.53 -3.21
N ARG A 58 1.46 -0.86 -4.01
CA ARG A 58 1.42 0.59 -4.08
C ARG A 58 0.00 1.08 -3.84
N PHE A 59 -0.19 1.94 -2.86
CA PHE A 59 -1.47 2.58 -2.60
C PHE A 59 -1.67 3.73 -3.57
N LEU A 60 -2.57 3.60 -4.54
CA LEU A 60 -2.77 4.61 -5.58
C LEU A 60 -3.70 5.72 -5.11
N GLU A 61 -4.94 5.38 -4.75
CA GLU A 61 -5.95 6.37 -4.36
C GLU A 61 -7.10 5.77 -3.56
N VAL A 62 -7.86 6.63 -2.89
CA VAL A 62 -9.19 6.32 -2.36
C VAL A 62 -10.21 6.69 -3.42
N ILE A 63 -10.93 5.69 -3.95
CA ILE A 63 -11.98 5.86 -4.95
C ILE A 63 -13.20 6.51 -4.31
N GLY A 64 -13.56 6.08 -3.12
CA GLY A 64 -14.68 6.62 -2.34
C GLY A 64 -14.70 6.09 -0.92
N ASP A 65 -15.27 6.89 -0.02
CA ASP A 65 -15.50 6.52 1.37
C ASP A 65 -16.90 6.97 1.78
N SER A 66 -17.81 6.02 1.90
CA SER A 66 -19.19 6.22 2.35
C SER A 66 -19.48 5.47 3.64
N ARG A 67 -18.44 5.06 4.38
CA ARG A 67 -18.61 4.36 5.68
C ARG A 67 -19.43 5.22 6.63
N CYS A 68 -20.33 4.58 7.36
CA CYS A 68 -21.09 5.26 8.41
C CYS A 68 -20.12 5.80 9.47
N PRO A 69 -20.17 7.09 9.80
CA PRO A 69 -19.32 7.63 10.85
C PRO A 69 -19.52 6.91 12.18
N LYS A 70 -18.46 6.71 12.96
CA LYS A 70 -18.46 5.91 14.20
C LYS A 70 -19.36 6.46 15.31
N ASP A 71 -19.72 7.74 15.25
CA ASP A 71 -20.44 8.50 16.25
C ASP A 71 -21.91 8.77 15.91
N VAL A 72 -22.42 8.13 14.85
CA VAL A 72 -23.84 8.21 14.43
C VAL A 72 -24.39 6.84 14.08
N THR A 73 -25.71 6.73 14.05
CA THR A 73 -26.40 5.53 13.57
C THR A 73 -26.90 5.77 12.15
N CYS A 74 -26.46 4.93 11.22
CA CYS A 74 -26.86 4.99 9.82
C CYS A 74 -27.82 3.85 9.47
N VAL A 75 -28.67 4.08 8.47
CA VAL A 75 -29.49 3.03 7.87
C VAL A 75 -28.66 2.03 7.09
N TRP A 76 -27.55 2.49 6.49
CA TRP A 76 -26.61 1.68 5.71
C TRP A 76 -25.21 1.80 6.30
N GLN A 77 -24.52 0.67 6.37
CA GLN A 77 -23.14 0.66 6.88
C GLN A 77 -22.15 1.43 5.98
N GLY A 78 -22.45 1.56 4.69
CA GLY A 78 -21.55 2.11 3.69
C GLY A 78 -20.31 1.26 3.47
N GLN A 79 -19.35 1.80 2.73
CA GLN A 79 -18.06 1.17 2.47
C GLN A 79 -17.01 2.19 2.06
N ALA A 80 -15.74 1.84 2.25
CA ALA A 80 -14.62 2.52 1.61
C ALA A 80 -14.07 1.65 0.48
N SER A 81 -13.63 2.29 -0.60
CA SER A 81 -12.95 1.62 -1.71
C SER A 81 -11.67 2.36 -2.06
N CYS A 82 -10.59 1.62 -2.21
CA CYS A 82 -9.30 2.16 -2.61
C CYS A 82 -8.65 1.31 -3.69
N LEU A 83 -7.85 1.95 -4.54
CA LEU A 83 -7.12 1.32 -5.62
C LEU A 83 -5.69 1.04 -5.18
N VAL A 84 -5.28 -0.20 -5.32
CA VAL A 84 -3.92 -0.66 -5.05
C VAL A 84 -3.35 -1.31 -6.30
N GLU A 85 -2.11 -1.01 -6.57
CA GLU A 85 -1.32 -1.68 -7.59
C GLU A 85 -0.47 -2.75 -6.92
N ILE A 86 -0.59 -3.98 -7.38
CA ILE A 86 0.18 -5.12 -6.89
C ILE A 86 1.08 -5.58 -8.02
N THR A 87 2.40 -5.53 -7.79
CA THR A 87 3.39 -6.11 -8.70
C THR A 87 3.84 -7.44 -8.14
N TYR A 88 3.65 -8.50 -8.91
CA TYR A 88 4.06 -9.85 -8.55
C TYR A 88 4.77 -10.50 -9.74
N SER A 89 5.98 -11.02 -9.52
CA SER A 89 6.82 -11.61 -10.59
C SER A 89 6.88 -10.71 -11.84
N GLU A 90 7.11 -9.41 -11.63
CA GLU A 90 7.17 -8.35 -12.65
C GLU A 90 5.83 -8.04 -13.35
N LEU A 91 4.76 -8.78 -13.06
CA LEU A 91 3.42 -8.50 -13.58
C LEU A 91 2.67 -7.52 -12.68
N LEU A 92 2.05 -6.54 -13.30
CA LEU A 92 1.34 -5.46 -12.63
C LEU A 92 -0.17 -5.72 -12.66
N HIS A 93 -0.79 -5.70 -11.49
CA HIS A 93 -2.22 -5.89 -11.28
C HIS A 93 -2.80 -4.68 -10.54
N LYS A 94 -3.92 -4.16 -11.02
CA LYS A 94 -4.69 -3.15 -10.29
C LYS A 94 -5.88 -3.81 -9.61
N VAL A 95 -5.97 -3.66 -8.30
CA VAL A 95 -6.98 -4.29 -7.46
C VAL A 95 -7.71 -3.23 -6.67
N THR A 96 -9.05 -3.28 -6.69
CA THR A 96 -9.87 -2.45 -5.82
C THR A 96 -10.10 -3.18 -4.51
N LEU A 97 -9.63 -2.61 -3.42
CA LEU A 97 -9.89 -3.09 -2.07
C LEU A 97 -11.16 -2.44 -1.54
N ILE A 98 -12.10 -3.24 -1.04
CA ILE A 98 -13.37 -2.78 -0.49
C ILE A 98 -13.44 -3.14 0.99
N GLN A 99 -13.60 -2.10 1.83
CA GLN A 99 -13.79 -2.24 3.27
C GLN A 99 -15.23 -1.86 3.63
N PRO A 100 -16.05 -2.80 4.12
CA PRO A 100 -17.37 -2.49 4.65
C PRO A 100 -17.27 -1.52 5.84
N GLY A 101 -18.28 -0.64 5.98
CA GLY A 101 -18.43 0.16 7.19
C GLY A 101 -18.88 -0.70 8.38
N LEU A 102 -18.71 -0.18 9.60
CA LEU A 102 -19.09 -0.83 10.86
C LEU A 102 -18.43 -2.20 11.11
N SER A 103 -17.42 -2.57 10.34
CA SER A 103 -16.60 -3.76 10.60
C SER A 103 -15.42 -3.38 11.49
N GLU A 104 -15.29 -4.03 12.62
CA GLU A 104 -14.12 -3.92 13.50
C GLU A 104 -12.95 -4.77 12.98
N GLU A 105 -13.27 -5.81 12.20
CA GLU A 105 -12.28 -6.70 11.62
C GLU A 105 -11.66 -6.11 10.35
N PRO A 106 -10.36 -6.28 10.15
CA PRO A 106 -9.72 -5.93 8.89
C PRO A 106 -10.36 -6.69 7.73
N SER A 107 -10.60 -6.00 6.62
CA SER A 107 -11.00 -6.66 5.38
C SER A 107 -9.82 -7.45 4.81
N GLN A 108 -10.09 -8.44 3.98
CA GLN A 108 -9.05 -9.28 3.40
C GLN A 108 -9.35 -9.65 1.95
N ILE A 109 -8.31 -9.89 1.20
CA ILE A 109 -8.35 -10.49 -0.13
C ILE A 109 -7.29 -11.58 -0.25
N ASP A 110 -7.57 -12.56 -1.08
CA ASP A 110 -6.59 -13.53 -1.53
C ASP A 110 -5.96 -13.03 -2.85
N PHE A 111 -4.65 -13.06 -2.93
CA PHE A 111 -3.91 -12.72 -4.13
C PHE A 111 -2.77 -13.73 -4.33
N ASN A 112 -2.91 -14.62 -5.29
CA ASN A 112 -2.06 -15.79 -5.50
C ASN A 112 -1.90 -16.58 -4.17
N ASP A 113 -0.65 -16.76 -3.70
CA ASP A 113 -0.34 -17.47 -2.46
C ASP A 113 -0.35 -16.57 -1.21
N TYR A 114 -0.88 -15.35 -1.34
CA TYR A 114 -0.89 -14.38 -0.25
C TYR A 114 -2.31 -14.06 0.21
N LEU A 115 -2.46 -13.94 1.52
CA LEU A 115 -3.60 -13.34 2.16
C LEU A 115 -3.23 -11.91 2.57
N ILE A 116 -3.90 -10.93 1.99
CA ILE A 116 -3.69 -9.51 2.26
C ILE A 116 -4.84 -9.00 3.11
N LYS A 117 -4.55 -8.72 4.37
CA LYS A 117 -5.49 -8.04 5.28
C LYS A 117 -5.24 -6.54 5.21
N PHE A 118 -6.31 -5.75 5.23
CA PHE A 118 -6.20 -4.31 5.10
C PHE A 118 -7.25 -3.55 5.89
N ASN A 119 -6.91 -2.31 6.24
CA ASN A 119 -7.80 -1.36 6.89
C ASN A 119 -7.46 0.06 6.42
N LEU A 120 -8.46 0.81 5.93
CA LEU A 120 -8.31 2.19 5.52
C LEU A 120 -8.59 3.13 6.70
N THR A 121 -7.62 3.95 7.05
CA THR A 121 -7.70 4.92 8.16
C THR A 121 -7.47 6.34 7.66
N PRO A 122 -7.97 7.39 8.36
CA PRO A 122 -8.81 7.32 9.55
C PRO A 122 -10.22 6.82 9.24
N TYR A 123 -10.93 6.39 10.28
CA TYR A 123 -12.35 6.06 10.18
C TYR A 123 -13.17 7.37 10.20
N PRO A 124 -14.27 7.50 9.42
CA PRO A 124 -15.08 8.71 9.40
C PRO A 124 -15.68 9.07 10.77
N GLU A 125 -15.74 10.37 11.05
CA GLU A 125 -16.45 10.96 12.19
C GLU A 125 -17.45 11.99 11.67
N ALA A 126 -18.63 12.10 12.30
CA ALA A 126 -19.66 13.04 11.85
C ALA A 126 -19.14 14.50 11.88
N GLY A 127 -19.43 15.23 10.80
CA GLY A 127 -19.02 16.62 10.68
C GLY A 127 -17.52 16.85 10.43
N LYS A 128 -16.72 15.80 10.28
CA LYS A 128 -15.30 15.90 9.93
C LYS A 128 -15.03 15.38 8.53
N GLU A 129 -14.44 16.21 7.70
CA GLU A 129 -13.96 15.81 6.37
C GLU A 129 -12.57 15.19 6.46
N ILE A 130 -12.38 14.04 5.84
CA ILE A 130 -11.07 13.40 5.70
C ILE A 130 -10.45 13.90 4.40
N LYS A 131 -9.33 14.59 4.47
CA LYS A 131 -8.59 15.03 3.28
C LYS A 131 -7.90 13.84 2.63
N LYS A 132 -7.76 13.85 1.32
CA LYS A 132 -7.13 12.76 0.55
C LYS A 132 -5.76 12.35 1.13
N ASN A 133 -4.94 13.30 1.51
CA ASN A 133 -3.58 13.04 2.02
C ASN A 133 -3.55 12.48 3.46
N ASP A 134 -4.69 12.50 4.16
CA ASP A 134 -4.78 11.97 5.53
C ASP A 134 -5.05 10.46 5.55
N TYR A 135 -5.52 9.92 4.43
CA TYR A 135 -5.75 8.48 4.32
C TYR A 135 -4.45 7.68 4.42
N ARG A 136 -4.53 6.60 5.17
CA ARG A 136 -3.48 5.59 5.31
C ARG A 136 -4.09 4.22 5.09
N LEU A 137 -3.46 3.41 4.27
CA LEU A 137 -3.83 2.02 4.08
C LEU A 137 -2.92 1.16 4.97
N ARG A 138 -3.49 0.58 6.03
CA ARG A 138 -2.80 -0.37 6.91
C ARG A 138 -2.94 -1.76 6.30
N LEU A 139 -1.86 -2.50 6.24
CA LEU A 139 -1.78 -3.78 5.55
C LEU A 139 -0.99 -4.79 6.38
N VAL A 140 -1.42 -6.05 6.30
CA VAL A 140 -0.65 -7.21 6.72
C VAL A 140 -0.69 -8.22 5.57
N VAL A 141 0.47 -8.61 5.08
CA VAL A 141 0.59 -9.63 4.04
C VAL A 141 1.09 -10.92 4.69
N THR A 142 0.34 -11.99 4.53
CA THR A 142 0.73 -13.32 5.03
C THR A 142 0.68 -14.33 3.89
N ARG A 143 1.48 -15.39 4.01
CA ARG A 143 1.34 -16.58 3.18
C ARG A 143 0.65 -17.64 4.04
N PRO A 144 -0.59 -18.04 3.73
CA PRO A 144 -1.23 -19.12 4.46
C PRO A 144 -0.35 -20.36 4.37
N LEU A 145 -0.07 -21.00 5.50
CA LEU A 145 0.53 -22.30 5.46
C LEU A 145 -0.46 -23.21 4.73
N LEU A 146 -0.06 -23.76 3.58
CA LEU A 146 -0.78 -24.87 2.98
C LEU A 146 -0.72 -26.01 3.98
N THR A 147 -1.69 -26.07 4.91
CA THR A 147 -1.95 -27.32 5.59
C THR A 147 -2.38 -28.27 4.49
N SER A 148 -1.49 -29.19 4.11
CA SER A 148 -1.86 -30.34 3.31
C SER A 148 -2.77 -31.21 4.18
N SER A 149 -4.01 -30.80 4.31
CA SER A 149 -5.08 -31.70 4.71
C SER A 149 -5.31 -32.62 3.51
N SER A 150 -4.51 -33.68 3.43
CA SER A 150 -4.86 -34.82 2.60
C SER A 150 -6.31 -35.16 3.01
N PRO A 151 -7.26 -35.18 2.07
CA PRO A 151 -8.61 -35.55 2.44
C PRO A 151 -8.59 -36.95 3.05
N PRO A 152 -9.41 -37.25 4.07
CA PRO A 152 -9.35 -38.49 4.86
C PRO A 152 -9.56 -39.79 4.03
N TRP A 153 -9.84 -39.66 2.73
CA TRP A 153 -9.94 -40.79 1.79
C TRP A 153 -8.66 -41.07 1.00
N ALA A 154 -7.60 -40.24 1.13
CA ALA A 154 -6.36 -40.42 0.39
C ALA A 154 -5.44 -41.49 0.99
N ASP A 155 -5.67 -41.90 2.23
CA ASP A 155 -5.03 -43.04 2.86
C ASP A 155 -5.81 -44.30 2.49
N GLY A 156 -5.49 -44.84 1.30
CA GLY A 156 -6.13 -46.02 0.73
C GLY A 156 -5.97 -47.27 1.61
N GLY A 157 -6.68 -47.32 2.72
CA GLY A 157 -6.94 -48.53 3.47
C GLY A 157 -8.00 -49.36 2.73
N VAL A 158 -7.59 -50.27 1.85
CA VAL A 158 -8.45 -51.32 1.31
C VAL A 158 -8.85 -52.23 2.49
N PRO A 159 -10.14 -52.37 2.83
CA PRO A 159 -10.55 -53.37 3.80
C PRO A 159 -10.26 -54.74 3.24
N GLN A 160 -9.37 -55.49 3.86
CA GLN A 160 -9.16 -56.91 3.62
C GLN A 160 -10.42 -57.65 4.07
N MET A 161 -11.12 -58.30 3.14
CA MET A 161 -12.12 -59.30 3.45
C MET A 161 -11.49 -60.59 3.94
#